data_e8d9281280c1ef8a6b283793d7d74b3a
#
_entry.id   e8d9281280c1ef8a6b283793d7d74b3a
#
_cell.length_a   1.000
_cell.length_b   1.000
_cell.length_c   1.000
_cell.angle_alpha   90.00
_cell.angle_beta   90.00
_cell.angle_gamma   90.00
#
_symmetry.space_group_name_H-M   'P 1'
#
loop_
_entity.id
_entity.type
_entity.pdbx_description
1 polymer ?
#
loop_
_entity_poly.entity_id
_entity_poly.type
_entity_poly.pdbx_seq_one_letter_code
_entity_poly.pdbx_strand_id
1 'polypeptide(L)'
;MMKAFESTNLPFLREDCEKEFAQPMGTRIFGRAQELYHELAAQADDKGNPAIAEHLRGKLLPAMAYYKALLAEGIPKNDALAAVRRETQKAALIKKESSARMVRFPFAFLVYRMGVKSHMRMNFPMEGWETEWVSNSAREIHFNLHRCLYWDLCRQQGCPELCTVYCENDITAFSGLLPKIRFERSGTLGEGAACCDFHFINGKYASRD
;
A
#
# COMPACT_ATOMS: atom_id res chain seq x y z
N MET A 1 -7.49 -15.13 12.75
CA MET A 1 -8.64 -15.56 11.96
C MET A 1 -8.42 -15.18 10.50
N MET A 2 -8.60 -16.10 9.57
CA MET A 2 -8.43 -15.84 8.14
C MET A 2 -9.56 -14.95 7.64
N LYS A 3 -9.24 -13.87 6.93
CA LYS A 3 -10.24 -12.97 6.35
C LYS A 3 -10.80 -13.59 5.06
N ALA A 4 -12.09 -13.44 4.82
CA ALA A 4 -12.65 -13.66 3.49
C ALA A 4 -12.09 -12.61 2.52
N PHE A 5 -11.99 -12.90 1.23
CA PHE A 5 -11.42 -11.98 0.23
C PHE A 5 -12.18 -10.65 0.19
N GLU A 6 -13.49 -10.70 0.37
CA GLU A 6 -14.40 -9.55 0.43
C GLU A 6 -14.12 -8.60 1.62
N SER A 7 -13.45 -9.09 2.66
CA SER A 7 -13.02 -8.27 3.82
C SER A 7 -11.59 -7.76 3.73
N THR A 8 -10.95 -7.91 2.57
CA THR A 8 -9.62 -7.39 2.24
C THR A 8 -9.72 -6.06 1.48
N ASN A 9 -8.58 -5.53 1.05
CA ASN A 9 -8.54 -4.34 0.19
C ASN A 9 -8.94 -4.60 -1.28
N LEU A 10 -9.32 -5.83 -1.62
CA LEU A 10 -9.80 -6.25 -2.95
C LEU A 10 -11.23 -6.85 -2.88
N PRO A 11 -12.22 -6.14 -2.33
CA PRO A 11 -13.54 -6.72 -2.05
C PRO A 11 -14.32 -7.10 -3.31
N PHE A 12 -14.04 -6.49 -4.45
CA PHE A 12 -14.74 -6.70 -5.72
C PHE A 12 -13.98 -7.57 -6.72
N LEU A 13 -12.87 -8.19 -6.29
CA LEU A 13 -11.96 -8.89 -7.20
C LEU A 13 -12.66 -9.96 -8.04
N ARG A 14 -13.66 -10.67 -7.50
CA ARG A 14 -14.42 -11.68 -8.25
C ARG A 14 -15.10 -11.07 -9.48
N GLU A 15 -15.89 -10.03 -9.24
CA GLU A 15 -16.66 -9.35 -10.30
C GLU A 15 -15.71 -8.71 -11.34
N ASP A 16 -14.60 -8.16 -10.87
CA ASP A 16 -13.64 -7.49 -11.74
C ASP A 16 -12.88 -8.50 -12.61
N CYS A 17 -12.49 -9.68 -12.07
CA CYS A 17 -11.94 -10.77 -12.87
C CYS A 17 -12.93 -11.27 -13.94
N GLU A 18 -14.20 -11.42 -13.59
CA GLU A 18 -15.24 -11.89 -14.53
C GLU A 18 -15.56 -10.88 -15.62
N LYS A 19 -15.36 -9.59 -15.36
CA LYS A 19 -15.51 -8.50 -16.35
C LYS A 19 -14.30 -8.34 -17.25
N GLU A 20 -13.10 -8.47 -16.69
CA GLU A 20 -11.86 -8.20 -17.39
C GLU A 20 -11.41 -9.40 -18.26
N PHE A 21 -11.64 -10.61 -17.78
CA PHE A 21 -11.21 -11.84 -18.46
C PHE A 21 -12.41 -12.63 -18.95
N ALA A 22 -12.36 -13.07 -20.20
CA ALA A 22 -13.42 -13.89 -20.78
C ALA A 22 -13.64 -15.19 -19.96
N GLN A 23 -14.90 -15.63 -19.85
CA GLN A 23 -15.22 -16.89 -19.21
C GLN A 23 -14.66 -18.07 -20.02
N PRO A 24 -14.12 -19.12 -19.36
CA PRO A 24 -14.08 -19.36 -17.91
C PRO A 24 -12.80 -18.82 -17.22
N MET A 25 -11.97 -18.04 -17.88
CA MET A 25 -10.68 -17.59 -17.37
C MET A 25 -10.82 -16.71 -16.10
N GLY A 26 -11.73 -15.74 -16.10
CA GLY A 26 -11.95 -14.87 -14.93
C GLY A 26 -12.29 -15.65 -13.67
N THR A 27 -13.17 -16.65 -13.79
CA THR A 27 -13.54 -17.54 -12.68
C THR A 27 -12.33 -18.37 -12.18
N ARG A 28 -11.48 -18.89 -13.10
CA ARG A 28 -10.28 -19.64 -12.71
C ARG A 28 -9.25 -18.74 -12.01
N ILE A 29 -9.00 -17.54 -12.54
CA ILE A 29 -8.09 -16.57 -11.91
C ILE A 29 -8.54 -16.27 -10.49
N PHE A 30 -9.82 -15.95 -10.29
CA PHE A 30 -10.34 -15.65 -8.96
C PHE A 30 -10.24 -16.86 -8.03
N GLY A 31 -10.65 -18.04 -8.47
CA GLY A 31 -10.55 -19.29 -7.68
C GLY A 31 -9.09 -19.57 -7.27
N ARG A 32 -8.15 -19.44 -8.21
CA ARG A 32 -6.74 -19.64 -7.92
C ARG A 32 -6.17 -18.57 -6.97
N ALA A 33 -6.62 -17.33 -7.10
CA ALA A 33 -6.25 -16.27 -6.16
C ALA A 33 -6.74 -16.56 -4.74
N GLN A 34 -7.96 -17.11 -4.57
CA GLN A 34 -8.46 -17.51 -3.26
C GLN A 34 -7.60 -18.63 -2.64
N GLU A 35 -7.28 -19.68 -3.38
CA GLU A 35 -6.43 -20.78 -2.91
C GLU A 35 -5.07 -20.25 -2.45
N LEU A 36 -4.39 -19.50 -3.32
CA LEU A 36 -3.08 -18.90 -3.02
C LEU A 36 -3.12 -17.95 -1.82
N TYR A 37 -4.19 -17.16 -1.69
CA TYR A 37 -4.35 -16.30 -0.53
C TYR A 37 -4.46 -17.09 0.77
N HIS A 38 -5.21 -18.20 0.76
CA HIS A 38 -5.33 -19.08 1.93
C HIS A 38 -4.00 -19.72 2.29
N GLU A 39 -3.23 -20.20 1.30
CA GLU A 39 -1.89 -20.76 1.49
C GLU A 39 -0.92 -19.74 2.09
N LEU A 40 -0.85 -18.55 1.49
CA LEU A 40 0.02 -17.46 1.94
C LEU A 40 -0.37 -16.96 3.34
N ALA A 41 -1.67 -16.81 3.61
CA ALA A 41 -2.16 -16.32 4.90
C ALA A 41 -1.92 -17.32 6.04
N ALA A 42 -1.95 -18.63 5.75
CA ALA A 42 -1.63 -19.68 6.72
C ALA A 42 -0.16 -19.69 7.12
N GLN A 43 0.73 -19.31 6.19
CA GLN A 43 2.20 -19.28 6.40
C GLN A 43 2.69 -17.92 6.93
N ALA A 44 1.84 -16.89 6.91
CA ALA A 44 2.22 -15.53 7.24
C ALA A 44 2.49 -15.36 8.74
N ASP A 45 3.71 -14.95 9.07
CA ASP A 45 4.13 -14.61 10.42
C ASP A 45 3.84 -13.12 10.69
N ASP A 46 2.79 -12.87 11.46
CA ASP A 46 2.41 -11.52 11.88
C ASP A 46 3.06 -11.07 13.19
N LYS A 47 4.02 -11.85 13.70
CA LYS A 47 4.75 -11.59 14.96
C LYS A 47 3.82 -11.37 16.18
N GLY A 48 2.58 -11.84 16.10
CA GLY A 48 1.55 -11.57 17.10
C GLY A 48 1.09 -10.10 17.15
N ASN A 49 1.44 -9.30 16.15
CA ASN A 49 1.11 -7.88 16.08
C ASN A 49 -0.10 -7.64 15.17
N PRO A 50 -1.23 -7.12 15.71
CA PRO A 50 -2.44 -6.90 14.92
C PRO A 50 -2.26 -5.96 13.72
N ALA A 51 -1.38 -4.96 13.81
CA ALA A 51 -1.12 -4.06 12.69
C ALA A 51 -0.39 -4.79 11.56
N ILE A 52 0.59 -5.65 11.88
CA ILE A 52 1.26 -6.49 10.89
C ILE A 52 0.26 -7.47 10.27
N ALA A 53 -0.59 -8.12 11.08
CA ALA A 53 -1.63 -9.02 10.61
C ALA A 53 -2.57 -8.32 9.59
N GLU A 54 -2.96 -7.06 9.88
CA GLU A 54 -3.78 -6.26 8.98
C GLU A 54 -3.06 -5.92 7.67
N HIS A 55 -1.79 -5.53 7.74
CA HIS A 55 -0.99 -5.26 6.54
C HIS A 55 -0.81 -6.50 5.67
N LEU A 56 -0.55 -7.65 6.29
CA LEU A 56 -0.40 -8.91 5.57
C LEU A 56 -1.74 -9.40 5.00
N ARG A 57 -2.67 -9.75 5.87
CA ARG A 57 -3.92 -10.45 5.48
C ARG A 57 -4.98 -9.53 4.89
N GLY A 58 -4.97 -8.24 5.24
CA GLY A 58 -5.92 -7.27 4.71
C GLY A 58 -5.49 -6.62 3.40
N LYS A 59 -4.18 -6.56 3.13
CA LYS A 59 -3.66 -5.72 2.03
C LYS A 59 -2.70 -6.45 1.10
N LEU A 60 -1.54 -6.92 1.61
CA LEU A 60 -0.45 -7.41 0.76
C LEU A 60 -0.73 -8.79 0.17
N LEU A 61 -1.10 -9.76 1.00
CA LEU A 61 -1.29 -11.14 0.55
C LEU A 61 -2.44 -11.32 -0.45
N PRO A 62 -3.59 -10.61 -0.34
CA PRO A 62 -4.63 -10.68 -1.36
C PRO A 62 -4.13 -10.28 -2.74
N ALA A 63 -3.42 -9.17 -2.83
CA ALA A 63 -2.88 -8.68 -4.11
C ALA A 63 -1.74 -9.57 -4.63
N MET A 64 -0.91 -10.12 -3.75
CA MET A 64 0.13 -11.09 -4.12
C MET A 64 -0.47 -12.38 -4.66
N ALA A 65 -1.54 -12.88 -4.04
CA ALA A 65 -2.26 -14.07 -4.49
C ALA A 65 -2.89 -13.83 -5.87
N TYR A 66 -3.52 -12.67 -6.07
CA TYR A 66 -4.07 -12.27 -7.36
C TYR A 66 -2.97 -12.18 -8.44
N TYR A 67 -1.86 -11.53 -8.14
CA TYR A 67 -0.71 -11.44 -9.04
C TYR A 67 -0.19 -12.82 -9.47
N LYS A 68 0.03 -13.71 -8.50
CA LYS A 68 0.48 -15.08 -8.77
C LYS A 68 -0.54 -15.91 -9.56
N ALA A 69 -1.83 -15.71 -9.31
CA ALA A 69 -2.89 -16.37 -10.07
C ALA A 69 -2.92 -15.93 -11.53
N LEU A 70 -2.74 -14.64 -11.81
CA LEU A 70 -2.63 -14.11 -13.18
C LEU A 70 -1.45 -14.73 -13.92
N LEU A 71 -0.28 -14.79 -13.29
CA LEU A 71 0.91 -15.40 -13.89
C LEU A 71 0.69 -16.90 -14.16
N ALA A 72 0.01 -17.63 -13.25
CA ALA A 72 -0.29 -19.04 -13.42
C ALA A 72 -1.24 -19.32 -14.60
N GLU A 73 -2.13 -18.40 -14.92
CA GLU A 73 -3.01 -18.45 -16.11
C GLU A 73 -2.32 -17.92 -17.39
N GLY A 74 -1.02 -17.65 -17.34
CA GLY A 74 -0.23 -17.22 -18.50
C GLY A 74 -0.35 -15.74 -18.86
N ILE A 75 -0.92 -14.91 -18.01
CA ILE A 75 -0.96 -13.46 -18.22
C ILE A 75 0.47 -12.91 -18.13
N PRO A 76 0.92 -12.12 -19.12
CA PRO A 76 2.26 -11.54 -19.11
C PRO A 76 2.51 -10.69 -17.85
N LYS A 77 3.73 -10.71 -17.35
CA LYS A 77 4.13 -10.05 -16.10
C LYS A 77 3.68 -8.59 -15.99
N ASN A 78 3.86 -7.81 -17.06
CA ASN A 78 3.48 -6.40 -17.06
C ASN A 78 1.96 -6.21 -17.01
N ASP A 79 1.20 -7.07 -17.69
CA ASP A 79 -0.26 -7.02 -17.70
C ASP A 79 -0.82 -7.47 -16.35
N ALA A 80 -0.20 -8.48 -15.72
CA ALA A 80 -0.53 -8.91 -14.37
C ALA A 80 -0.27 -7.79 -13.33
N LEU A 81 0.86 -7.09 -13.42
CA LEU A 81 1.13 -5.92 -12.57
C LEU A 81 0.12 -4.80 -12.82
N ALA A 82 -0.23 -4.53 -14.09
CA ALA A 82 -1.22 -3.52 -14.42
C ALA A 82 -2.61 -3.88 -13.85
N ALA A 83 -3.01 -5.15 -13.89
CA ALA A 83 -4.26 -5.62 -13.30
C ALA A 83 -4.25 -5.42 -11.77
N VAL A 84 -3.19 -5.84 -11.07
CA VAL A 84 -3.06 -5.62 -9.62
C VAL A 84 -3.05 -4.14 -9.27
N ARG A 85 -2.37 -3.31 -10.07
CA ARG A 85 -2.35 -1.85 -9.89
C ARG A 85 -3.76 -1.27 -9.95
N ARG A 86 -4.56 -1.63 -10.95
CA ARG A 86 -5.96 -1.17 -11.06
C ARG A 86 -6.78 -1.52 -9.82
N GLU A 87 -6.65 -2.75 -9.33
CA GLU A 87 -7.42 -3.19 -8.17
C GLU A 87 -6.99 -2.48 -6.89
N THR A 88 -5.70 -2.39 -6.62
CA THR A 88 -5.20 -1.75 -5.39
C THR A 88 -5.40 -0.23 -5.39
N GLN A 89 -5.40 0.41 -6.56
CA GLN A 89 -5.69 1.85 -6.70
C GLN A 89 -7.10 2.22 -6.23
N LYS A 90 -8.07 1.30 -6.27
CA LYS A 90 -9.42 1.56 -5.73
C LYS A 90 -9.36 1.91 -4.24
N ALA A 91 -8.58 1.15 -3.46
CA ALA A 91 -8.37 1.44 -2.04
C ALA A 91 -7.55 2.73 -1.81
N ALA A 92 -6.58 3.02 -2.68
CA ALA A 92 -5.81 4.26 -2.61
C ALA A 92 -6.67 5.50 -2.88
N LEU A 93 -7.64 5.42 -3.80
CA LEU A 93 -8.60 6.49 -4.08
C LEU A 93 -9.53 6.75 -2.88
N ILE A 94 -10.01 5.71 -2.19
CA ILE A 94 -10.81 5.87 -0.96
C ILE A 94 -9.97 6.61 0.10
N LYS A 95 -8.69 6.25 0.24
CA LYS A 95 -7.78 6.93 1.16
C LYS A 95 -7.51 8.37 0.74
N LYS A 96 -7.38 8.66 -0.55
CA LYS A 96 -7.29 10.03 -1.10
C LYS A 96 -8.48 10.89 -0.69
N GLU A 97 -9.69 10.38 -0.82
CA GLU A 97 -10.91 11.10 -0.40
C GLU A 97 -10.93 11.35 1.11
N SER A 98 -10.50 10.36 1.92
CA SER A 98 -10.37 10.52 3.36
C SER A 98 -9.35 11.61 3.72
N SER A 99 -8.19 11.63 3.04
CA SER A 99 -7.16 12.65 3.18
C SER A 99 -7.70 14.04 2.81
N ALA A 100 -8.45 14.13 1.71
CA ALA A 100 -9.08 15.37 1.27
C ALA A 100 -10.12 15.91 2.28
N ARG A 101 -10.85 15.03 2.97
CA ARG A 101 -11.74 15.44 4.06
C ARG A 101 -10.97 15.98 5.26
N MET A 102 -9.87 15.32 5.64
CA MET A 102 -9.02 15.74 6.76
C MET A 102 -8.42 17.12 6.55
N VAL A 103 -7.96 17.46 5.34
CA VAL A 103 -7.35 18.77 5.07
C VAL A 103 -8.36 19.93 4.95
N ARG A 104 -9.67 19.70 5.04
CA ARG A 104 -10.67 20.76 5.14
C ARG A 104 -10.55 21.58 6.44
N PHE A 105 -10.02 20.97 7.51
CA PHE A 105 -9.82 21.67 8.79
C PHE A 105 -8.75 22.77 8.69
N PRO A 106 -8.95 23.91 9.38
CA PRO A 106 -8.04 25.08 9.27
C PRO A 106 -6.57 24.76 9.57
N PHE A 107 -6.31 23.93 10.56
CA PHE A 107 -4.96 23.59 11.04
C PHE A 107 -4.53 22.18 10.64
N ALA A 108 -4.91 21.73 9.46
CA ALA A 108 -4.69 20.35 8.98
C ALA A 108 -3.24 19.88 9.14
N PHE A 109 -2.25 20.70 8.72
CA PHE A 109 -0.85 20.33 8.86
C PHE A 109 -0.41 20.18 10.33
N LEU A 110 -0.87 21.07 11.21
CA LEU A 110 -0.56 20.97 12.64
C LEU A 110 -1.11 19.67 13.25
N VAL A 111 -2.38 19.36 12.95
CA VAL A 111 -3.03 18.13 13.43
C VAL A 111 -2.32 16.89 12.87
N TYR A 112 -2.01 16.89 11.57
CA TYR A 112 -1.26 15.81 10.92
C TYR A 112 0.12 15.60 11.57
N ARG A 113 0.86 16.69 11.79
CA ARG A 113 2.17 16.67 12.45
C ARG A 113 2.12 16.13 13.89
N MET A 114 1.12 16.52 14.66
CA MET A 114 0.98 16.04 16.04
C MET A 114 0.65 14.55 16.09
N GLY A 115 -0.11 14.04 15.14
CA GLY A 115 -0.57 12.65 15.10
C GLY A 115 0.39 11.68 14.43
N VAL A 116 1.25 12.14 13.50
CA VAL A 116 2.00 11.25 12.61
C VAL A 116 2.91 10.25 13.34
N LYS A 117 3.63 10.67 14.38
CA LYS A 117 4.51 9.76 15.14
C LYS A 117 3.74 8.66 15.87
N SER A 118 2.60 9.00 16.44
CA SER A 118 1.72 8.01 17.07
C SER A 118 1.11 7.08 16.04
N HIS A 119 0.64 7.62 14.91
CA HIS A 119 0.13 6.84 13.79
C HIS A 119 1.17 5.83 13.27
N MET A 120 2.42 6.27 13.06
CA MET A 120 3.50 5.40 12.61
C MET A 120 3.77 4.27 13.61
N ARG A 121 3.88 4.56 14.90
CA ARG A 121 4.10 3.53 15.92
C ARG A 121 2.99 2.49 15.98
N MET A 122 1.73 2.92 15.82
CA MET A 122 0.57 2.01 15.92
C MET A 122 0.38 1.17 14.66
N ASN A 123 0.60 1.76 13.47
CA ASN A 123 0.25 1.10 12.21
C ASN A 123 1.47 0.56 11.44
N PHE A 124 2.67 1.06 11.74
CA PHE A 124 3.92 0.65 11.09
C PHE A 124 4.96 0.29 12.16
N PRO A 125 4.70 -0.78 12.93
CA PRO A 125 5.55 -1.16 14.07
C PRO A 125 6.94 -1.62 13.60
N MET A 126 7.91 -1.55 14.52
CA MET A 126 9.33 -1.83 14.26
C MET A 126 9.59 -3.27 13.78
N GLU A 127 8.69 -4.20 14.06
CA GLU A 127 8.78 -5.58 13.57
C GLU A 127 8.67 -5.68 12.05
N GLY A 128 8.06 -4.69 11.39
CA GLY A 128 7.89 -4.63 9.94
C GLY A 128 8.57 -3.44 9.26
N TRP A 129 8.84 -2.34 9.99
CA TRP A 129 9.40 -1.11 9.45
C TRP A 129 10.46 -0.51 10.35
N GLU A 130 11.55 -0.05 9.75
CA GLU A 130 12.58 0.72 10.43
C GLU A 130 12.47 2.19 10.00
N THR A 131 12.04 3.05 10.95
CA THR A 131 11.75 4.46 10.69
C THR A 131 12.81 5.35 11.31
N GLU A 132 13.50 6.13 10.49
CA GLU A 132 14.37 7.23 10.88
C GLU A 132 13.64 8.57 10.72
N TRP A 133 13.55 9.36 11.78
CA TRP A 133 12.96 10.69 11.73
C TRP A 133 14.00 11.74 11.40
N VAL A 134 13.91 12.36 10.21
CA VAL A 134 14.79 13.42 9.75
C VAL A 134 14.32 14.78 10.27
N SER A 135 13.02 15.08 10.12
CA SER A 135 12.44 16.36 10.56
C SER A 135 10.98 16.18 11.02
N ASN A 136 10.58 16.93 12.04
CA ASN A 136 9.18 17.10 12.43
C ASN A 136 8.96 18.52 12.95
N SER A 137 8.91 19.47 12.04
CA SER A 137 8.86 20.90 12.29
C SER A 137 7.52 21.54 11.89
N ALA A 138 7.38 22.85 12.07
CA ALA A 138 6.21 23.58 11.57
C ALA A 138 6.18 23.68 10.03
N ARG A 139 7.32 23.43 9.37
CA ARG A 139 7.46 23.51 7.91
C ARG A 139 7.25 22.18 7.23
N GLU A 140 7.73 21.10 7.84
CA GLU A 140 7.79 19.78 7.22
C GLU A 140 7.75 18.63 8.24
N ILE A 141 7.39 17.48 7.74
CA ILE A 141 7.55 16.17 8.37
C ILE A 141 8.34 15.34 7.38
N HIS A 142 9.52 14.86 7.78
CA HIS A 142 10.36 14.06 6.94
C HIS A 142 10.86 12.84 7.73
N PHE A 143 10.67 11.66 7.17
CA PHE A 143 11.20 10.41 7.73
C PHE A 143 11.56 9.44 6.61
N ASN A 144 12.54 8.59 6.88
CA ASN A 144 12.99 7.53 6.00
C ASN A 144 12.56 6.17 6.56
N LEU A 145 12.16 5.27 5.68
CA LEU A 145 11.99 3.85 6.02
C LEU A 145 13.17 3.07 5.42
N HIS A 146 14.06 2.58 6.28
CA HIS A 146 15.21 1.75 5.89
C HIS A 146 14.84 0.27 5.75
N ARG A 147 13.70 -0.12 6.31
CA ARG A 147 13.08 -1.43 6.16
C ARG A 147 11.58 -1.27 5.88
N CYS A 148 11.05 -2.15 5.03
CA CYS A 148 9.62 -2.18 4.65
C CYS A 148 9.13 -3.63 4.57
N LEU A 149 8.14 -3.99 5.37
CA LEU A 149 7.48 -5.30 5.37
C LEU A 149 7.04 -5.75 3.97
N TYR A 150 6.51 -4.81 3.18
CA TYR A 150 6.06 -5.11 1.81
C TYR A 150 7.22 -5.50 0.91
N TRP A 151 8.32 -4.76 0.97
CA TRP A 151 9.53 -5.05 0.21
C TRP A 151 10.14 -6.40 0.61
N ASP A 152 10.29 -6.63 1.92
CA ASP A 152 10.85 -7.86 2.45
C ASP A 152 10.05 -9.07 1.98
N LEU A 153 8.71 -9.03 2.11
CA LEU A 153 7.85 -10.14 1.74
C LEU A 153 7.77 -10.34 0.22
N CYS A 154 7.67 -9.26 -0.57
CA CYS A 154 7.66 -9.39 -2.03
C CYS A 154 8.94 -10.04 -2.56
N ARG A 155 10.10 -9.69 -1.98
CA ARG A 155 11.38 -10.37 -2.32
C ARG A 155 11.38 -11.84 -1.89
N GLN A 156 10.97 -12.13 -0.66
CA GLN A 156 10.90 -13.50 -0.14
C GLN A 156 9.99 -14.39 -1.00
N GLN A 157 8.92 -13.82 -1.53
CA GLN A 157 7.93 -14.52 -2.34
C GLN A 157 8.23 -14.52 -3.85
N GLY A 158 9.42 -14.01 -4.26
CA GLY A 158 9.89 -14.01 -5.64
C GLY A 158 9.13 -13.06 -6.58
N CYS A 159 8.50 -12.01 -6.04
CA CYS A 159 7.77 -10.99 -6.80
C CYS A 159 8.11 -9.56 -6.34
N PRO A 160 9.43 -9.17 -6.35
CA PRO A 160 9.87 -7.87 -5.83
C PRO A 160 9.21 -6.68 -6.53
N GLU A 161 8.89 -6.81 -7.82
CA GLU A 161 8.22 -5.80 -8.63
C GLU A 161 6.83 -5.42 -8.11
N LEU A 162 6.15 -6.32 -7.42
CA LEU A 162 4.83 -6.06 -6.83
C LEU A 162 4.89 -4.95 -5.76
N CYS A 163 6.03 -4.78 -5.10
CA CYS A 163 6.20 -3.73 -4.09
C CYS A 163 5.96 -2.33 -4.66
N THR A 164 6.40 -2.06 -5.90
CA THR A 164 6.26 -0.74 -6.54
C THR A 164 4.80 -0.31 -6.69
N VAL A 165 3.88 -1.25 -6.87
CA VAL A 165 2.44 -0.99 -6.93
C VAL A 165 1.93 -0.31 -5.65
N TYR A 166 2.43 -0.75 -4.49
CA TYR A 166 2.07 -0.13 -3.21
C TYR A 166 2.76 1.22 -3.00
N CYS A 167 3.98 1.37 -3.50
CA CYS A 167 4.67 2.66 -3.49
C CYS A 167 3.90 3.72 -4.30
N GLU A 168 3.35 3.35 -5.47
CA GLU A 168 2.50 4.22 -6.28
C GLU A 168 1.17 4.57 -5.59
N ASN A 169 0.59 3.63 -4.84
CA ASN A 169 -0.64 3.84 -4.07
C ASN A 169 -0.49 4.95 -3.01
N ASP A 170 0.71 5.12 -2.42
CA ASP A 170 0.99 6.21 -1.49
C ASP A 170 0.87 7.57 -2.18
N ILE A 171 1.43 7.71 -3.39
CA ILE A 171 1.34 8.96 -4.18
C ILE A 171 -0.12 9.31 -4.43
N THR A 172 -0.93 8.32 -4.86
CA THR A 172 -2.36 8.51 -5.06
C THR A 172 -3.06 8.93 -3.77
N ALA A 173 -2.86 8.21 -2.68
CA ALA A 173 -3.52 8.45 -1.41
C ALA A 173 -3.17 9.83 -0.83
N PHE A 174 -1.88 10.22 -0.87
CA PHE A 174 -1.41 11.47 -0.31
C PHE A 174 -1.69 12.68 -1.22
N SER A 175 -1.99 12.48 -2.51
CA SER A 175 -2.46 13.58 -3.37
C SER A 175 -3.73 14.26 -2.84
N GLY A 176 -4.52 13.56 -2.03
CA GLY A 176 -5.69 14.13 -1.35
C GLY A 176 -5.34 15.17 -0.26
N LEU A 177 -4.09 15.25 0.18
CA LEU A 177 -3.63 16.21 1.17
C LEU A 177 -3.43 17.63 0.60
N LEU A 178 -3.36 17.76 -0.72
CA LEU A 178 -3.20 19.05 -1.39
C LEU A 178 -4.43 19.98 -1.16
N PRO A 179 -4.25 21.30 -1.17
CA PRO A 179 -2.96 22.02 -1.24
C PRO A 179 -2.32 22.28 0.13
N LYS A 180 -2.91 21.81 1.23
CA LYS A 180 -2.43 22.15 2.58
C LYS A 180 -1.20 21.38 3.03
N ILE A 181 -1.02 20.17 2.49
CA ILE A 181 0.16 19.34 2.74
C ILE A 181 0.58 18.76 1.38
N ARG A 182 1.82 18.99 0.98
CA ARG A 182 2.41 18.43 -0.23
C ARG A 182 3.26 17.23 0.14
N PHE A 183 2.98 16.09 -0.45
CA PHE A 183 3.80 14.89 -0.32
C PHE A 183 4.81 14.84 -1.46
N GLU A 184 6.06 14.63 -1.11
CA GLU A 184 7.17 14.43 -2.04
C GLU A 184 7.93 13.15 -1.65
N ARG A 185 8.55 12.50 -2.64
CA ARG A 185 9.38 11.33 -2.44
C ARG A 185 10.40 11.21 -3.57
N SER A 186 11.67 11.04 -3.22
CA SER A 186 12.78 10.90 -4.19
C SER A 186 13.02 9.45 -4.60
N GLY A 187 12.61 8.47 -3.79
CA GLY A 187 12.79 7.06 -4.11
C GLY A 187 12.17 6.10 -3.09
N THR A 188 12.16 4.83 -3.45
CA THR A 188 11.67 3.75 -2.58
C THR A 188 12.60 2.54 -2.61
N LEU A 189 12.55 1.72 -1.55
CA LEU A 189 13.23 0.42 -1.51
C LEU A 189 12.79 -0.48 -2.67
N GLY A 190 11.52 -0.41 -3.06
CA GLY A 190 10.97 -1.17 -4.20
C GLY A 190 11.52 -0.74 -5.55
N GLU A 191 12.04 0.48 -5.68
CA GLU A 191 12.70 1.04 -6.86
C GLU A 191 14.22 0.96 -6.79
N GLY A 192 14.77 0.39 -5.71
CA GLY A 192 16.21 0.22 -5.53
C GLY A 192 16.91 1.37 -4.83
N ALA A 193 16.17 2.33 -4.25
CA ALA A 193 16.75 3.37 -3.41
C ALA A 193 17.21 2.80 -2.06
N ALA A 194 18.09 3.53 -1.36
CA ALA A 194 18.60 3.14 -0.03
C ALA A 194 17.52 3.16 1.07
N CYS A 195 16.46 3.95 0.88
CA CYS A 195 15.31 4.03 1.77
C CYS A 195 14.06 4.46 0.99
N CYS A 196 12.88 4.32 1.61
CA CYS A 196 11.69 5.03 1.16
C CYS A 196 11.66 6.36 1.90
N ASP A 197 11.87 7.48 1.21
CA ASP A 197 11.74 8.78 1.84
C ASP A 197 10.29 9.27 1.79
N PHE A 198 9.82 9.77 2.93
CA PHE A 198 8.48 10.31 3.08
C PHE A 198 8.60 11.76 3.55
N HIS A 199 8.39 12.69 2.63
CA HIS A 199 8.51 14.11 2.88
C HIS A 199 7.16 14.81 2.69
N PHE A 200 6.61 15.35 3.79
CA PHE A 200 5.35 16.08 3.81
C PHE A 200 5.63 17.54 4.14
N ILE A 201 5.43 18.42 3.19
CA ILE A 201 5.67 19.85 3.31
C ILE A 201 4.37 20.57 3.64
N ASN A 202 4.41 21.45 4.63
CA ASN A 202 3.29 22.35 4.90
C ASN A 202 3.06 23.27 3.70
N GLY A 203 1.89 23.24 3.11
CA GLY A 203 1.54 23.99 1.90
C GLY A 203 1.73 25.51 1.97
N LYS A 204 1.86 26.04 3.19
CA LYS A 204 2.26 27.46 3.37
C LYS A 204 3.70 27.77 2.94
N TYR A 205 4.54 26.72 2.91
CA TYR A 205 5.98 26.84 2.60
C TYR A 205 6.38 26.07 1.33
N ALA A 206 5.44 25.33 0.72
CA ALA A 206 5.68 24.68 -0.56
C ALA A 206 5.85 25.75 -1.66
N SER A 207 6.83 25.56 -2.54
CA SER A 207 7.02 26.40 -3.72
C SER A 207 5.71 26.37 -4.55
N ARG A 208 5.26 27.53 -5.03
CA ARG A 208 4.21 27.60 -6.03
C ARG A 208 4.90 27.37 -7.37
N ASP A 209 4.81 26.15 -7.87
CA ASP A 209 5.15 25.83 -9.26
C ASP A 209 4.02 26.28 -10.17
#